data_6c600f68163038e5a045b866e215cdb6
#
_entry.id   6c600f68163038e5a045b866e215cdb6
#
_cell.length_a   1.000
_cell.length_b   1.000
_cell.length_c   1.000
_cell.angle_alpha   90.00
_cell.angle_beta   90.00
_cell.angle_gamma   90.00
#
_symmetry.space_group_name_H-M   'P 1'
#
loop_
_entity.id
_entity.type
_entity.pdbx_description
1 polymer ?
#
loop_
_entity_poly.entity_id
_entity_poly.type
_entity_poly.pdbx_seq_one_letter_code
_entity_poly.pdbx_strand_id
1 'polypeptide(L)'
;MEGIFRAWGRILTGYQPTLSIEITRECPLTCPGCYAYGSDHLGGDVTLRELQDFKGQQLIDAMFALLDRYKPLHVSIVGGEPLVRFRELNEILPRMADMGIYTQVVTSAVRPIPPEWAGLRRLQLVVSIDGLQPEHDERRKPATYDRILKHIEGHDMRVHCTVTRQQARRDGYLEEFTSFWSANPAVSQIWISLYTPQVGEISVERLTKADREKVVGDLLAIRSKYPKLRAPKGMLDSYVLPPHSPEDCIFAKTTACVSSNFKKPITPCQFGGKPDCANCGCIASATLAAVGRHTLPGGINVGKLFDASFAIGNRVKAMRETISRQSSVVSDQSQSGSR
;
A
#
# COMPACT_ATOMS: atom_id res chain seq x y z
N MET A 1 -18.26 -7.74 9.58
CA MET A 1 -19.03 -6.49 9.86
C MET A 1 -18.29 -5.61 10.88
N GLU A 2 -17.79 -6.15 11.98
CA GLU A 2 -17.09 -5.39 13.05
C GLU A 2 -15.93 -4.50 12.53
N GLY A 3 -15.08 -5.02 11.64
CA GLY A 3 -13.98 -4.25 11.07
C GLY A 3 -14.41 -3.01 10.28
N ILE A 4 -15.54 -3.07 9.59
CA ILE A 4 -16.08 -1.94 8.82
C ILE A 4 -16.54 -0.83 9.77
N PHE A 5 -17.28 -1.17 10.83
CA PHE A 5 -17.74 -0.18 11.81
C PHE A 5 -16.57 0.47 12.55
N ARG A 6 -15.52 -0.30 12.88
CA ARG A 6 -14.30 0.25 13.50
C ARG A 6 -13.58 1.22 12.55
N ALA A 7 -13.45 0.88 11.27
CA ALA A 7 -12.85 1.76 10.27
C ALA A 7 -13.67 3.05 10.11
N TRP A 8 -15.00 2.93 10.09
CA TRP A 8 -15.91 4.08 10.04
C TRP A 8 -15.76 4.98 11.27
N GLY A 9 -15.70 4.39 12.46
CA GLY A 9 -15.43 5.12 13.71
C GLY A 9 -14.12 5.91 13.68
N ARG A 10 -13.05 5.34 13.07
CA ARG A 10 -11.78 6.07 12.88
C ARG A 10 -11.97 7.29 11.98
N ILE A 11 -12.67 7.14 10.87
CA ILE A 11 -12.93 8.25 9.94
C ILE A 11 -13.72 9.36 10.65
N LEU A 12 -14.81 9.03 11.31
CA LEU A 12 -15.66 10.00 12.02
C LEU A 12 -14.92 10.73 13.15
N THR A 13 -13.93 10.11 13.77
CA THR A 13 -13.10 10.71 14.81
C THR A 13 -11.86 11.42 14.27
N GLY A 14 -11.74 11.57 12.92
CA GLY A 14 -10.68 12.32 12.27
C GLY A 14 -9.35 11.56 12.18
N TYR A 15 -9.37 10.22 12.28
CA TYR A 15 -8.21 9.36 12.03
C TYR A 15 -8.35 8.64 10.69
N GLN A 16 -7.22 8.38 10.05
CA GLN A 16 -7.16 7.50 8.89
C GLN A 16 -7.04 6.04 9.38
N PRO A 17 -7.93 5.13 8.96
CA PRO A 17 -7.92 3.75 9.44
C PRO A 17 -6.71 2.94 8.95
N THR A 18 -6.03 3.40 7.91
CA THR A 18 -4.86 2.74 7.32
C THR A 18 -3.63 3.63 7.42
N LEU A 19 -2.48 3.01 7.71
CA LEU A 19 -1.17 3.65 7.71
C LEU A 19 -0.23 2.86 6.79
N SER A 20 0.38 3.53 5.82
CA SER A 20 1.45 2.98 4.99
C SER A 20 2.79 3.58 5.43
N ILE A 21 3.77 2.74 5.72
CA ILE A 21 5.05 3.15 6.29
C ILE A 21 6.19 2.64 5.41
N GLU A 22 7.02 3.54 4.92
CA GLU A 22 8.35 3.18 4.42
C GLU A 22 9.26 2.93 5.62
N ILE A 23 9.43 1.66 6.00
CA ILE A 23 10.14 1.30 7.23
C ILE A 23 11.64 1.58 7.17
N THR A 24 12.20 1.65 5.96
CA THR A 24 13.63 1.86 5.72
C THR A 24 13.89 2.47 4.37
N ARG A 25 14.98 3.23 4.27
CA ARG A 25 15.53 3.72 3.01
C ARG A 25 16.43 2.69 2.29
N GLU A 26 16.76 1.59 2.94
CA GLU A 26 17.69 0.59 2.40
C GLU A 26 16.93 -0.41 1.53
N CYS A 27 17.49 -0.71 0.36
CA CYS A 27 17.02 -1.78 -0.52
C CYS A 27 18.21 -2.40 -1.23
N PRO A 28 18.32 -3.73 -1.25
CA PRO A 28 19.38 -4.41 -2.01
C PRO A 28 19.13 -4.43 -3.52
N LEU A 29 17.95 -3.94 -3.97
CA LEU A 29 17.61 -3.84 -5.37
C LEU A 29 17.84 -2.42 -5.92
N THR A 30 18.05 -2.35 -7.22
CA THR A 30 18.17 -1.11 -8.01
C THR A 30 17.21 -1.16 -9.20
N CYS A 31 15.91 -1.36 -8.88
CA CYS A 31 14.86 -1.51 -9.89
C CYS A 31 14.70 -0.23 -10.72
N PRO A 32 14.77 -0.30 -12.06
CA PRO A 32 14.42 0.84 -12.90
C PRO A 32 12.99 1.31 -12.65
N GLY A 33 12.78 2.63 -12.56
CA GLY A 33 11.44 3.19 -12.35
C GLY A 33 10.80 2.89 -10.99
N CYS A 34 11.60 2.56 -9.96
CA CYS A 34 11.09 2.39 -8.61
C CYS A 34 10.54 3.72 -8.08
N TYR A 35 9.24 3.79 -7.82
CA TYR A 35 8.57 5.01 -7.39
C TYR A 35 9.16 5.59 -6.09
N ALA A 36 9.54 4.73 -5.13
CA ALA A 36 10.05 5.15 -3.82
C ALA A 36 11.39 5.92 -3.89
N TYR A 37 12.17 5.70 -4.95
CA TYR A 37 13.45 6.37 -5.18
C TYR A 37 13.39 7.42 -6.30
N GLY A 38 12.20 7.70 -6.81
CA GLY A 38 11.98 8.80 -7.77
C GLY A 38 12.25 10.16 -7.13
N SER A 39 12.79 11.10 -7.90
CA SER A 39 13.12 12.46 -7.42
C SER A 39 11.90 13.19 -6.86
N ASP A 40 10.71 12.93 -7.38
CA ASP A 40 9.48 13.63 -7.01
C ASP A 40 8.70 12.94 -5.88
N HIS A 41 9.09 11.71 -5.50
CA HIS A 41 8.35 10.90 -4.53
C HIS A 41 8.05 11.61 -3.22
N LEU A 42 9.01 12.37 -2.69
CA LEU A 42 8.88 13.14 -1.45
C LEU A 42 8.66 14.65 -1.69
N GLY A 43 8.21 15.02 -2.87
CA GLY A 43 7.92 16.42 -3.23
C GLY A 43 9.08 17.14 -3.92
N GLY A 44 10.17 16.43 -4.26
CA GLY A 44 11.31 16.97 -4.99
C GLY A 44 12.35 17.72 -4.14
N ASP A 45 12.12 17.80 -2.82
CA ASP A 45 13.04 18.47 -1.88
C ASP A 45 14.12 17.53 -1.33
N VAL A 46 13.79 16.26 -1.15
CA VAL A 46 14.69 15.18 -0.71
C VAL A 46 14.28 13.87 -1.37
N THR A 47 15.21 12.92 -1.46
CA THR A 47 14.92 11.55 -1.87
C THR A 47 14.84 10.62 -0.65
N LEU A 48 14.24 9.44 -0.82
CA LEU A 48 14.17 8.43 0.25
C LEU A 48 15.58 8.07 0.78
N ARG A 49 16.60 8.08 -0.08
CA ARG A 49 17.98 7.74 0.30
C ARG A 49 18.63 8.74 1.25
N GLU A 50 18.18 9.99 1.25
CA GLU A 50 18.71 11.09 2.06
C GLU A 50 18.04 11.21 3.43
N LEU A 51 16.90 10.53 3.62
CA LEU A 51 16.19 10.57 4.89
C LEU A 51 16.95 9.80 5.98
N GLN A 52 16.72 10.21 7.23
CA GLN A 52 17.13 9.43 8.39
C GLN A 52 16.48 8.05 8.34
N ASP A 53 17.25 7.03 8.74
CA ASP A 53 16.82 5.65 8.82
C ASP A 53 17.00 5.12 10.25
N PHE A 54 15.95 4.60 10.83
CA PHE A 54 15.97 4.03 12.18
C PHE A 54 16.38 2.56 12.15
N LYS A 55 17.07 2.10 13.21
CA LYS A 55 17.54 0.72 13.38
C LYS A 55 17.44 0.29 14.85
N GLY A 56 17.35 -1.02 15.08
CA GLY A 56 17.33 -1.60 16.42
C GLY A 56 16.20 -1.00 17.27
N GLN A 57 16.48 -0.78 18.56
CA GLN A 57 15.47 -0.29 19.50
C GLN A 57 14.86 1.05 19.09
N GLN A 58 15.64 1.93 18.46
CA GLN A 58 15.12 3.22 17.98
C GLN A 58 14.02 3.05 16.93
N LEU A 59 14.14 2.05 16.04
CA LEU A 59 13.10 1.75 15.06
C LEU A 59 11.84 1.21 15.76
N ILE A 60 12.00 0.32 16.73
CA ILE A 60 10.89 -0.26 17.49
C ILE A 60 10.13 0.84 18.23
N ASP A 61 10.82 1.68 18.98
CA ASP A 61 10.22 2.77 19.75
C ASP A 61 9.52 3.80 18.84
N ALA A 62 10.17 4.19 17.75
CA ALA A 62 9.61 5.12 16.76
C ALA A 62 8.36 4.55 16.08
N MET A 63 8.34 3.23 15.79
CA MET A 63 7.18 2.55 15.23
C MET A 63 5.99 2.62 16.19
N PHE A 64 6.16 2.29 17.48
CA PHE A 64 5.06 2.32 18.43
C PHE A 64 4.57 3.73 18.73
N ALA A 65 5.47 4.73 18.78
CA ALA A 65 5.08 6.13 18.86
C ALA A 65 4.24 6.59 17.65
N LEU A 66 4.60 6.10 16.44
CA LEU A 66 3.84 6.37 15.22
C LEU A 66 2.45 5.71 15.27
N LEU A 67 2.36 4.45 15.72
CA LEU A 67 1.10 3.73 15.88
C LEU A 67 0.17 4.42 16.89
N ASP A 68 0.71 4.91 17.99
CA ASP A 68 -0.07 5.67 18.98
C ASP A 68 -0.60 6.98 18.40
N ARG A 69 0.22 7.68 17.62
CA ARG A 69 -0.16 8.94 16.97
C ARG A 69 -1.29 8.75 15.93
N TYR A 70 -1.17 7.74 15.05
CA TYR A 70 -2.11 7.52 13.95
C TYR A 70 -3.28 6.62 14.31
N LYS A 71 -3.15 5.77 15.32
CA LYS A 71 -4.16 4.79 15.78
C LYS A 71 -4.76 3.96 14.65
N PRO A 72 -3.94 3.38 13.75
CA PRO A 72 -4.44 2.65 12.59
C PRO A 72 -5.10 1.33 13.00
N LEU A 73 -5.97 0.81 12.13
CA LEU A 73 -6.50 -0.55 12.18
C LEU A 73 -5.75 -1.49 11.24
N HIS A 74 -5.18 -0.93 10.19
CA HIS A 74 -4.37 -1.64 9.21
C HIS A 74 -3.07 -0.87 8.96
N VAL A 75 -1.95 -1.59 8.93
CA VAL A 75 -0.64 -1.03 8.62
C VAL A 75 -0.06 -1.78 7.41
N SER A 76 0.37 -1.03 6.39
CA SER A 76 1.16 -1.55 5.28
C SER A 76 2.62 -1.14 5.46
N ILE A 77 3.49 -2.09 5.71
CA ILE A 77 4.94 -1.89 5.83
C ILE A 77 5.54 -2.08 4.44
N VAL A 78 6.09 -0.99 3.92
CA VAL A 78 6.68 -0.89 2.58
C VAL A 78 8.00 -0.13 2.64
N GLY A 79 8.52 0.33 1.52
CA GLY A 79 9.62 1.28 1.37
C GLY A 79 10.99 0.65 1.55
N GLY A 80 11.92 0.90 0.65
CA GLY A 80 13.12 0.13 0.51
C GLY A 80 12.80 -1.37 0.39
N GLU A 81 13.45 -2.17 1.24
CA GLU A 81 13.10 -3.59 1.39
C GLU A 81 12.89 -3.91 2.88
N PRO A 82 11.65 -4.19 3.32
CA PRO A 82 11.36 -4.44 4.74
C PRO A 82 12.16 -5.58 5.37
N LEU A 83 12.51 -6.62 4.60
CA LEU A 83 13.30 -7.74 5.12
C LEU A 83 14.74 -7.35 5.54
N VAL A 84 15.23 -6.15 5.21
CA VAL A 84 16.51 -5.69 5.78
C VAL A 84 16.37 -5.28 7.26
N ARG A 85 15.13 -5.11 7.73
CA ARG A 85 14.75 -4.84 9.13
C ARG A 85 14.05 -6.05 9.80
N PHE A 86 14.33 -7.26 9.32
CA PHE A 86 13.63 -8.47 9.81
C PHE A 86 13.78 -8.68 11.33
N ARG A 87 14.91 -8.28 11.93
CA ARG A 87 15.14 -8.42 13.38
C ARG A 87 14.18 -7.56 14.19
N GLU A 88 14.04 -6.31 13.80
CA GLU A 88 13.10 -5.37 14.41
C GLU A 88 11.66 -5.78 14.13
N LEU A 89 11.38 -6.25 12.92
CA LEU A 89 10.05 -6.75 12.54
C LEU A 89 9.64 -8.00 13.34
N ASN A 90 10.59 -8.87 13.73
CA ASN A 90 10.31 -10.01 14.61
C ASN A 90 9.75 -9.58 15.96
N GLU A 91 10.11 -8.39 16.46
CA GLU A 91 9.55 -7.84 17.70
C GLU A 91 8.28 -7.02 17.44
N ILE A 92 8.25 -6.26 16.34
CA ILE A 92 7.15 -5.35 16.02
C ILE A 92 5.89 -6.12 15.64
N LEU A 93 5.97 -7.12 14.76
CA LEU A 93 4.80 -7.78 14.18
C LEU A 93 3.92 -8.51 15.22
N PRO A 94 4.47 -9.29 16.18
CA PRO A 94 3.65 -9.92 17.22
C PRO A 94 2.93 -8.89 18.10
N ARG A 95 3.63 -7.83 18.50
CA ARG A 95 3.06 -6.77 19.34
C ARG A 95 1.93 -6.02 18.61
N MET A 96 2.08 -5.74 17.32
CA MET A 96 1.01 -5.15 16.49
C MET A 96 -0.21 -6.08 16.41
N ALA A 97 0.01 -7.39 16.27
CA ALA A 97 -1.06 -8.38 16.26
C ALA A 97 -1.84 -8.40 17.59
N ASP A 98 -1.15 -8.29 18.73
CA ASP A 98 -1.76 -8.20 20.07
C ASP A 98 -2.54 -6.90 20.27
N MET A 99 -2.08 -5.80 19.68
CA MET A 99 -2.83 -4.53 19.61
C MET A 99 -4.07 -4.61 18.71
N GLY A 100 -4.30 -5.72 18.03
CA GLY A 100 -5.42 -5.93 17.14
C GLY A 100 -5.25 -5.29 15.75
N ILE A 101 -4.02 -4.89 15.38
CA ILE A 101 -3.69 -4.27 14.11
C ILE A 101 -3.51 -5.36 13.04
N TYR A 102 -4.12 -5.20 11.89
CA TYR A 102 -3.82 -6.00 10.71
C TYR A 102 -2.58 -5.43 10.01
N THR A 103 -1.57 -6.25 9.81
CA THR A 103 -0.31 -5.82 9.22
C THR A 103 -0.07 -6.50 7.90
N GLN A 104 0.26 -5.72 6.88
CA GLN A 104 0.74 -6.20 5.59
C GLN A 104 2.22 -5.85 5.46
N VAL A 105 3.07 -6.83 5.17
CA VAL A 105 4.47 -6.61 4.80
C VAL A 105 4.63 -6.86 3.31
N VAL A 106 5.01 -5.82 2.57
CA VAL A 106 5.24 -5.87 1.12
C VAL A 106 6.74 -5.96 0.85
N THR A 107 7.18 -7.07 0.34
CA THR A 107 8.61 -7.39 0.14
C THR A 107 8.90 -7.87 -1.27
N SER A 108 10.14 -7.72 -1.71
CA SER A 108 10.64 -8.37 -2.92
C SER A 108 11.05 -9.83 -2.70
N ALA A 109 11.06 -10.29 -1.44
CA ALA A 109 11.52 -11.63 -1.03
C ALA A 109 12.90 -12.03 -1.57
N VAL A 110 13.80 -11.07 -1.83
CA VAL A 110 15.18 -11.34 -2.24
C VAL A 110 16.04 -11.87 -1.09
N ARG A 111 15.52 -11.84 0.12
CA ARG A 111 16.05 -12.46 1.32
C ARG A 111 15.03 -13.48 1.84
N PRO A 112 15.49 -14.53 2.59
CA PRO A 112 14.56 -15.45 3.24
C PRO A 112 13.57 -14.72 4.12
N ILE A 113 12.32 -15.10 4.05
CA ILE A 113 11.27 -14.65 4.97
C ILE A 113 11.48 -15.43 6.29
N PRO A 114 11.49 -14.78 7.46
CA PRO A 114 11.68 -15.46 8.73
C PRO A 114 10.63 -16.56 8.95
N PRO A 115 11.01 -17.79 9.26
CA PRO A 115 10.07 -18.92 9.45
C PRO A 115 9.04 -18.63 10.56
N GLU A 116 9.42 -17.88 11.59
CA GLU A 116 8.56 -17.47 12.70
C GLU A 116 7.39 -16.58 12.27
N TRP A 117 7.43 -16.02 11.06
CA TRP A 117 6.31 -15.24 10.52
C TRP A 117 5.20 -16.15 9.96
N ALA A 118 5.50 -17.42 9.69
CA ALA A 118 4.49 -18.39 9.32
C ALA A 118 3.49 -18.58 10.48
N GLY A 119 2.22 -18.31 10.21
CA GLY A 119 1.17 -18.43 11.23
C GLY A 119 1.01 -17.24 12.20
N LEU A 120 1.79 -16.16 12.06
CA LEU A 120 1.51 -14.92 12.81
C LEU A 120 0.11 -14.42 12.52
N ARG A 121 -0.69 -14.28 13.58
CA ARG A 121 -2.05 -13.74 13.45
C ARG A 121 -2.02 -12.32 12.90
N ARG A 122 -2.97 -11.98 12.04
CA ARG A 122 -3.14 -10.65 11.44
C ARG A 122 -1.97 -10.19 10.57
N LEU A 123 -1.00 -11.04 10.28
CA LEU A 123 0.06 -10.77 9.32
C LEU A 123 -0.37 -11.24 7.92
N GLN A 124 -0.08 -10.41 6.94
CA GLN A 124 -0.26 -10.69 5.53
C GLN A 124 1.05 -10.42 4.80
N LEU A 125 1.64 -11.45 4.26
CA LEU A 125 2.82 -11.33 3.41
C LEU A 125 2.39 -11.05 1.96
N VAL A 126 2.97 -10.04 1.36
CA VAL A 126 2.75 -9.69 -0.05
C VAL A 126 4.11 -9.64 -0.74
N VAL A 127 4.30 -10.51 -1.71
CA VAL A 127 5.55 -10.57 -2.48
C VAL A 127 5.34 -9.93 -3.84
N SER A 128 6.18 -8.96 -4.13
CA SER A 128 6.14 -8.22 -5.39
C SER A 128 6.79 -9.03 -6.50
N ILE A 129 5.98 -9.50 -7.44
CA ILE A 129 6.39 -10.31 -8.60
C ILE A 129 5.88 -9.61 -9.86
N ASP A 130 6.76 -8.96 -10.60
CA ASP A 130 6.40 -8.12 -11.74
C ASP A 130 6.47 -8.86 -13.10
N GLY A 131 6.23 -10.15 -13.11
CA GLY A 131 6.18 -10.95 -14.32
C GLY A 131 6.60 -12.40 -14.10
N LEU A 132 6.67 -13.16 -15.18
CA LEU A 132 7.38 -14.45 -15.24
C LEU A 132 8.89 -14.17 -15.24
N GLN A 133 9.71 -15.22 -15.20
CA GLN A 133 11.14 -15.07 -14.90
C GLN A 133 11.88 -14.00 -15.72
N PRO A 134 11.83 -13.97 -17.06
CA PRO A 134 12.61 -12.97 -17.80
C PRO A 134 12.19 -11.55 -17.46
N GLU A 135 10.91 -11.24 -17.51
CA GLU A 135 10.37 -9.90 -17.29
C GLU A 135 10.55 -9.44 -15.84
N HIS A 136 10.42 -10.37 -14.88
CA HIS A 136 10.65 -10.05 -13.47
C HIS A 136 12.11 -9.66 -13.23
N ASP A 137 13.05 -10.47 -13.71
CA ASP A 137 14.48 -10.26 -13.48
C ASP A 137 15.00 -9.02 -14.23
N GLU A 138 14.42 -8.67 -15.37
CA GLU A 138 14.71 -7.42 -16.07
C GLU A 138 14.24 -6.19 -15.28
N ARG A 139 13.10 -6.28 -14.63
CA ARG A 139 12.47 -5.16 -13.92
C ARG A 139 12.96 -5.01 -12.48
N ARG A 140 13.33 -6.09 -11.81
CA ARG A 140 13.77 -6.09 -10.39
C ARG A 140 15.23 -6.54 -10.27
N LYS A 141 16.15 -5.61 -10.47
CA LYS A 141 17.60 -5.87 -10.48
C LYS A 141 18.23 -5.59 -9.12
N PRO A 142 19.15 -6.43 -8.65
CA PRO A 142 19.58 -7.73 -9.16
C PRO A 142 18.73 -8.89 -8.62
N ALA A 143 17.41 -8.84 -8.72
CA ALA A 143 16.54 -9.91 -8.26
C ALA A 143 16.80 -11.18 -9.09
N THR A 144 16.68 -12.33 -8.43
CA THR A 144 16.68 -13.62 -9.09
C THR A 144 15.40 -14.35 -8.74
N TYR A 145 14.60 -14.64 -9.73
CA TYR A 145 13.30 -15.28 -9.62
C TYR A 145 13.37 -16.62 -8.85
N ASP A 146 14.37 -17.45 -9.18
CA ASP A 146 14.60 -18.74 -8.52
C ASP A 146 14.90 -18.62 -7.03
N ARG A 147 15.58 -17.55 -6.63
CA ARG A 147 15.84 -17.25 -5.22
C ARG A 147 14.54 -16.94 -4.49
N ILE A 148 13.66 -16.13 -5.10
CA ILE A 148 12.36 -15.79 -4.52
C ILE A 148 11.52 -17.04 -4.30
N LEU A 149 11.47 -17.95 -5.29
CA LEU A 149 10.74 -19.22 -5.18
C LEU A 149 11.16 -20.03 -3.95
N LYS A 150 12.47 -20.06 -3.63
CA LYS A 150 12.98 -20.71 -2.41
C LYS A 150 12.62 -19.97 -1.13
N HIS A 151 12.65 -18.63 -1.16
CA HIS A 151 12.44 -17.81 0.02
C HIS A 151 10.99 -17.74 0.50
N ILE A 152 10.03 -18.09 -0.35
CA ILE A 152 8.61 -18.12 -0.03
C ILE A 152 8.12 -19.49 0.44
N GLU A 153 8.94 -20.54 0.33
CA GLU A 153 8.56 -21.89 0.75
C GLU A 153 8.16 -21.92 2.23
N GLY A 154 7.08 -22.62 2.54
CA GLY A 154 6.57 -22.76 3.90
C GLY A 154 5.75 -21.58 4.42
N HIS A 155 5.54 -20.54 3.61
CA HIS A 155 4.72 -19.39 3.97
C HIS A 155 3.37 -19.39 3.22
N ASP A 156 2.40 -18.68 3.79
CA ASP A 156 1.14 -18.27 3.11
C ASP A 156 1.28 -16.82 2.68
N MET A 157 1.47 -16.59 1.39
CA MET A 157 1.71 -15.26 0.88
C MET A 157 0.82 -14.90 -0.32
N ARG A 158 0.76 -13.62 -0.62
CA ARG A 158 0.10 -13.08 -1.80
C ARG A 158 1.13 -12.63 -2.82
N VAL A 159 0.93 -13.02 -4.07
CA VAL A 159 1.66 -12.43 -5.20
C VAL A 159 0.99 -11.12 -5.56
N HIS A 160 1.80 -10.05 -5.69
CA HIS A 160 1.36 -8.77 -6.23
C HIS A 160 2.15 -8.47 -7.50
N CYS A 161 1.46 -8.40 -8.63
CA CYS A 161 2.03 -8.05 -9.93
C CYS A 161 1.55 -6.68 -10.39
N THR A 162 2.49 -5.85 -10.84
CA THR A 162 2.18 -4.61 -11.54
C THR A 162 2.34 -4.83 -13.03
N VAL A 163 1.20 -4.93 -13.73
CA VAL A 163 1.17 -5.16 -15.18
C VAL A 163 1.59 -3.89 -15.91
N THR A 164 2.55 -4.06 -16.81
CA THR A 164 3.06 -3.01 -17.71
C THR A 164 2.44 -3.14 -19.11
N ARG A 165 2.67 -2.13 -19.97
CA ARG A 165 2.21 -2.14 -21.35
C ARG A 165 2.75 -3.33 -22.15
N GLN A 166 4.01 -3.72 -21.90
CA GLN A 166 4.64 -4.85 -22.59
C GLN A 166 3.90 -6.15 -22.30
N GLN A 167 3.58 -6.39 -21.04
CA GLN A 167 2.85 -7.58 -20.59
C GLN A 167 1.39 -7.56 -21.07
N ALA A 168 0.72 -6.39 -21.03
CA ALA A 168 -0.65 -6.24 -21.49
C ALA A 168 -0.82 -6.58 -22.98
N ARG A 169 0.24 -6.41 -23.79
CA ARG A 169 0.24 -6.66 -25.24
C ARG A 169 0.65 -8.10 -25.63
N ARG A 170 1.13 -8.90 -24.66
CA ARG A 170 1.35 -10.32 -24.90
C ARG A 170 0.03 -11.07 -24.75
N ASP A 171 -0.40 -11.73 -25.83
CA ASP A 171 -1.60 -12.56 -25.78
C ASP A 171 -1.40 -13.76 -24.87
N GLY A 172 -2.40 -14.04 -24.00
CA GLY A 172 -2.36 -15.15 -23.05
C GLY A 172 -1.45 -14.96 -21.83
N TYR A 173 -0.67 -13.85 -21.76
CA TYR A 173 0.33 -13.66 -20.70
C TYR A 173 -0.25 -13.68 -19.29
N LEU A 174 -1.38 -13.01 -19.08
CA LEU A 174 -2.02 -12.95 -17.75
C LEU A 174 -2.53 -14.32 -17.30
N GLU A 175 -2.97 -15.16 -18.23
CA GLU A 175 -3.35 -16.53 -17.92
C GLU A 175 -2.13 -17.39 -17.59
N GLU A 176 -1.07 -17.29 -18.37
CA GLU A 176 0.21 -17.97 -18.14
C GLU A 176 0.76 -17.63 -16.75
N PHE A 177 0.86 -16.33 -16.42
CA PHE A 177 1.29 -15.85 -15.11
C PHE A 177 0.39 -16.35 -13.97
N THR A 178 -0.92 -16.25 -14.14
CA THR A 178 -1.89 -16.67 -13.13
C THR A 178 -1.86 -18.17 -12.91
N SER A 179 -1.72 -18.95 -13.97
CA SER A 179 -1.61 -20.41 -13.92
C SER A 179 -0.37 -20.83 -13.14
N PHE A 180 0.80 -20.27 -13.48
CA PHE A 180 2.07 -20.56 -12.80
C PHE A 180 1.98 -20.30 -11.30
N TRP A 181 1.55 -19.12 -10.91
CA TRP A 181 1.47 -18.73 -9.51
C TRP A 181 0.32 -19.41 -8.75
N SER A 182 -0.76 -19.76 -9.42
CA SER A 182 -1.84 -20.55 -8.80
C SER A 182 -1.42 -21.96 -8.43
N ALA A 183 -0.48 -22.55 -9.18
CA ALA A 183 0.06 -23.87 -8.91
C ALA A 183 1.03 -23.89 -7.71
N ASN A 184 1.61 -22.74 -7.32
CA ASN A 184 2.54 -22.67 -6.21
C ASN A 184 1.79 -22.80 -4.87
N PRO A 185 2.17 -23.76 -3.98
CA PRO A 185 1.49 -24.00 -2.71
C PRO A 185 1.66 -22.83 -1.70
N ALA A 186 2.75 -22.07 -1.78
CA ALA A 186 2.98 -20.90 -0.91
C ALA A 186 2.07 -19.71 -1.26
N VAL A 187 1.39 -19.74 -2.41
CA VAL A 187 0.55 -18.63 -2.86
C VAL A 187 -0.91 -18.87 -2.50
N SER A 188 -1.48 -18.00 -1.69
CA SER A 188 -2.91 -18.02 -1.35
C SER A 188 -3.74 -17.11 -2.25
N GLN A 189 -3.17 -16.00 -2.72
CA GLN A 189 -3.86 -15.04 -3.56
C GLN A 189 -2.92 -14.40 -4.58
N ILE A 190 -3.48 -14.02 -5.72
CA ILE A 190 -2.80 -13.27 -6.78
C ILE A 190 -3.52 -11.94 -6.93
N TRP A 191 -2.77 -10.85 -6.77
CA TRP A 191 -3.21 -9.47 -6.90
C TRP A 191 -2.57 -8.84 -8.12
N ILE A 192 -3.38 -8.20 -8.92
CA ILE A 192 -2.94 -7.52 -10.15
C ILE A 192 -3.17 -6.04 -9.98
N SER A 193 -2.12 -5.26 -10.06
CA SER A 193 -2.15 -3.81 -10.27
C SER A 193 -1.77 -3.49 -11.72
N LEU A 194 -2.09 -2.30 -12.19
CA LEU A 194 -1.57 -1.76 -13.43
C LEU A 194 -0.52 -0.70 -13.12
N TYR A 195 0.40 -0.48 -14.03
CA TYR A 195 1.37 0.59 -13.90
C TYR A 195 0.67 1.95 -13.72
N THR A 196 1.09 2.70 -12.69
CA THR A 196 0.58 4.05 -12.38
C THR A 196 1.69 5.04 -12.70
N PRO A 197 1.55 5.88 -13.77
CA PRO A 197 2.55 6.87 -14.11
C PRO A 197 2.47 8.12 -13.23
N GLN A 198 3.53 8.93 -13.23
CA GLN A 198 3.47 10.32 -12.80
C GLN A 198 2.93 11.22 -13.93
N VAL A 199 2.37 12.38 -13.56
CA VAL A 199 1.92 13.37 -14.55
C VAL A 199 3.12 13.86 -15.36
N GLY A 200 3.01 13.77 -16.68
CA GLY A 200 4.09 14.16 -17.62
C GLY A 200 5.19 13.11 -17.80
N GLU A 201 5.11 11.99 -17.11
CA GLU A 201 6.09 10.91 -17.25
C GLU A 201 6.02 10.28 -18.65
N ILE A 202 7.18 10.15 -19.29
CA ILE A 202 7.36 9.40 -20.53
C ILE A 202 7.91 8.03 -20.17
N SER A 203 7.03 7.01 -20.14
CA SER A 203 7.41 5.64 -19.82
C SER A 203 6.86 4.66 -20.84
N VAL A 204 7.70 3.73 -21.25
CA VAL A 204 7.31 2.61 -22.14
C VAL A 204 6.36 1.63 -21.42
N GLU A 205 6.30 1.67 -20.09
CA GLU A 205 5.43 0.82 -19.27
C GLU A 205 3.99 1.34 -19.19
N ARG A 206 3.76 2.61 -19.58
CA ARG A 206 2.45 3.27 -19.48
C ARG A 206 1.42 2.60 -20.40
N LEU A 207 0.32 2.13 -19.81
CA LEU A 207 -0.79 1.51 -20.53
C LEU A 207 -1.65 2.59 -21.21
N THR A 208 -2.05 2.35 -22.44
CA THR A 208 -3.13 3.11 -23.11
C THR A 208 -4.49 2.66 -22.55
N LYS A 209 -5.55 3.39 -22.89
CA LYS A 209 -6.92 2.99 -22.57
C LYS A 209 -7.23 1.59 -23.13
N ALA A 210 -6.86 1.33 -24.39
CA ALA A 210 -7.06 0.03 -25.03
C ALA A 210 -6.28 -1.10 -24.32
N ASP A 211 -5.03 -0.83 -23.91
CA ASP A 211 -4.24 -1.80 -23.13
C ASP A 211 -4.95 -2.13 -21.80
N ARG A 212 -5.54 -1.14 -21.11
CA ARG A 212 -6.30 -1.35 -19.84
C ARG A 212 -7.57 -2.16 -20.06
N GLU A 213 -8.34 -1.82 -21.11
CA GLU A 213 -9.54 -2.55 -21.48
C GLU A 213 -9.22 -4.01 -21.82
N LYS A 214 -8.11 -4.26 -22.55
CA LYS A 214 -7.63 -5.62 -22.83
C LYS A 214 -7.29 -6.37 -21.52
N VAL A 215 -6.50 -5.79 -20.63
CA VAL A 215 -6.15 -6.42 -19.35
C VAL A 215 -7.39 -6.77 -18.55
N VAL A 216 -8.36 -5.85 -18.47
CA VAL A 216 -9.62 -6.10 -17.75
C VAL A 216 -10.41 -7.25 -18.41
N GLY A 217 -10.49 -7.28 -19.74
CA GLY A 217 -11.12 -8.36 -20.51
C GLY A 217 -10.45 -9.71 -20.24
N ASP A 218 -9.14 -9.78 -20.32
CA ASP A 218 -8.35 -10.99 -20.09
C ASP A 218 -8.57 -11.50 -18.63
N LEU A 219 -8.50 -10.63 -17.63
CA LEU A 219 -8.72 -11.00 -16.22
C LEU A 219 -10.16 -11.46 -15.96
N LEU A 220 -11.16 -10.83 -16.59
CA LEU A 220 -12.56 -11.27 -16.50
C LEU A 220 -12.76 -12.67 -17.09
N ALA A 221 -12.08 -12.98 -18.19
CA ALA A 221 -12.18 -14.27 -18.86
C ALA A 221 -11.59 -15.42 -18.01
N ILE A 222 -10.49 -15.17 -17.29
CA ILE A 222 -9.77 -16.23 -16.58
C ILE A 222 -10.14 -16.35 -15.09
N ARG A 223 -10.76 -15.34 -14.46
CA ARG A 223 -10.95 -15.30 -12.99
C ARG A 223 -11.73 -16.47 -12.41
N SER A 224 -12.67 -17.04 -13.17
CA SER A 224 -13.44 -18.21 -12.73
C SER A 224 -12.63 -19.51 -12.74
N LYS A 225 -11.60 -19.57 -13.59
CA LYS A 225 -10.68 -20.72 -13.70
C LYS A 225 -9.65 -20.75 -12.57
N TYR A 226 -9.28 -19.56 -12.04
CA TYR A 226 -8.23 -19.43 -11.03
C TYR A 226 -8.74 -18.81 -9.74
N PRO A 227 -9.21 -19.60 -8.75
CA PRO A 227 -9.78 -19.10 -7.50
C PRO A 227 -8.84 -18.23 -6.66
N LYS A 228 -7.51 -18.40 -6.82
CA LYS A 228 -6.50 -17.56 -6.15
C LYS A 228 -6.43 -16.15 -6.75
N LEU A 229 -6.88 -15.93 -7.98
CA LEU A 229 -6.91 -14.61 -8.62
C LEU A 229 -8.00 -13.74 -7.99
N ARG A 230 -7.61 -12.67 -7.32
CA ARG A 230 -8.53 -11.70 -6.71
C ARG A 230 -8.88 -10.60 -7.71
N ALA A 231 -9.90 -10.88 -8.51
CA ALA A 231 -10.33 -10.03 -9.62
C ALA A 231 -11.86 -9.82 -9.63
N PRO A 232 -12.47 -9.25 -8.58
CA PRO A 232 -13.91 -8.95 -8.60
C PRO A 232 -14.22 -7.89 -9.66
N LYS A 233 -15.33 -8.06 -10.38
CA LYS A 233 -15.68 -7.21 -11.53
C LYS A 233 -15.62 -5.71 -11.21
N GLY A 234 -16.22 -5.28 -10.09
CA GLY A 234 -16.23 -3.86 -9.72
C GLY A 234 -14.84 -3.26 -9.50
N MET A 235 -13.87 -4.06 -9.01
CA MET A 235 -12.47 -3.65 -8.92
C MET A 235 -11.85 -3.53 -10.31
N LEU A 236 -12.07 -4.51 -11.19
CA LEU A 236 -11.56 -4.48 -12.55
C LEU A 236 -12.12 -3.30 -13.36
N ASP A 237 -13.42 -3.02 -13.24
CA ASP A 237 -14.04 -1.85 -13.86
C ASP A 237 -13.35 -0.53 -13.41
N SER A 238 -12.80 -0.50 -12.19
CA SER A 238 -12.10 0.67 -11.66
C SER A 238 -10.73 0.90 -12.29
N TYR A 239 -10.16 -0.06 -13.00
CA TYR A 239 -8.97 0.16 -13.79
C TYR A 239 -9.24 0.91 -15.10
N VAL A 240 -10.45 0.83 -15.63
CA VAL A 240 -10.89 1.59 -16.81
C VAL A 240 -11.44 2.97 -16.41
N LEU A 241 -12.05 3.04 -15.22
CA LEU A 241 -12.64 4.25 -14.64
C LEU A 241 -12.03 4.54 -13.27
N PRO A 242 -10.73 4.89 -13.18
CA PRO A 242 -10.10 5.21 -11.91
C PRO A 242 -10.60 6.55 -11.36
N PRO A 243 -10.35 6.87 -10.07
CA PRO A 243 -10.55 8.21 -9.53
C PRO A 243 -9.74 9.24 -10.33
N HIS A 244 -10.31 10.42 -10.60
CA HIS A 244 -9.64 11.45 -11.40
C HIS A 244 -8.63 12.26 -10.60
N SER A 245 -8.77 12.30 -9.28
CA SER A 245 -7.91 13.09 -8.40
C SER A 245 -7.73 12.39 -7.04
N PRO A 246 -6.76 12.82 -6.22
CA PRO A 246 -6.62 12.33 -4.84
C PRO A 246 -7.85 12.62 -3.97
N GLU A 247 -8.55 13.72 -4.23
CA GLU A 247 -9.76 14.13 -3.53
C GLU A 247 -10.94 13.21 -3.82
N ASP A 248 -10.95 12.55 -4.99
CA ASP A 248 -11.95 11.55 -5.36
C ASP A 248 -11.56 10.13 -4.89
N CYS A 249 -10.30 9.95 -4.48
CA CYS A 249 -9.74 8.65 -4.15
C CYS A 249 -9.98 8.29 -2.68
N ILE A 250 -10.86 7.32 -2.41
CA ILE A 250 -11.10 6.84 -1.04
C ILE A 250 -9.80 6.29 -0.41
N PHE A 251 -8.93 5.63 -1.18
CA PHE A 251 -7.64 5.16 -0.68
C PHE A 251 -6.76 6.31 -0.16
N ALA A 252 -6.63 7.39 -0.92
CA ALA A 252 -5.85 8.56 -0.51
C ALA A 252 -6.43 9.23 0.75
N LYS A 253 -7.76 9.27 0.88
CA LYS A 253 -8.44 9.82 2.06
C LYS A 253 -8.30 8.93 3.30
N THR A 254 -8.30 7.60 3.14
CA THR A 254 -8.29 6.63 4.26
C THR A 254 -6.91 6.19 4.71
N THR A 255 -5.85 6.54 3.95
CA THR A 255 -4.50 6.05 4.20
C THR A 255 -3.53 7.19 4.46
N ALA A 256 -2.96 7.24 5.65
CA ALA A 256 -1.77 8.05 5.92
C ALA A 256 -0.55 7.34 5.36
N CYS A 257 0.32 8.08 4.66
CA CYS A 257 1.59 7.54 4.16
C CYS A 257 2.75 8.31 4.78
N VAL A 258 3.72 7.60 5.33
CA VAL A 258 4.85 8.19 6.07
C VAL A 258 6.16 7.56 5.62
N SER A 259 7.18 8.37 5.39
CA SER A 259 8.48 7.91 4.93
C SER A 259 9.40 7.46 6.08
N SER A 260 10.61 6.98 5.75
CA SER A 260 11.50 6.22 6.63
C SER A 260 11.99 6.97 7.88
N ASN A 261 11.88 8.30 7.90
CA ASN A 261 12.16 9.10 9.09
C ASN A 261 10.96 9.25 10.04
N PHE A 262 9.83 8.62 9.73
CA PHE A 262 8.55 8.62 10.46
C PHE A 262 7.95 10.02 10.71
N LYS A 263 8.44 11.02 9.98
CA LYS A 263 8.01 12.43 10.06
C LYS A 263 7.52 12.97 8.73
N LYS A 264 8.25 12.68 7.64
CA LYS A 264 7.93 13.18 6.29
C LYS A 264 6.69 12.44 5.77
N PRO A 265 5.57 13.13 5.54
CA PRO A 265 4.42 12.52 4.88
C PRO A 265 4.72 12.28 3.40
N ILE A 266 4.15 11.21 2.85
CA ILE A 266 4.15 10.94 1.42
C ILE A 266 2.78 11.33 0.90
N THR A 267 2.72 12.31 0.01
CA THR A 267 1.46 12.86 -0.51
C THR A 267 1.44 12.85 -2.03
N PRO A 268 0.28 12.73 -2.65
CA PRO A 268 -1.08 12.61 -2.07
C PRO A 268 -1.43 11.18 -1.61
N CYS A 269 -0.64 10.18 -1.96
CA CYS A 269 -0.78 8.78 -1.56
C CYS A 269 0.60 8.10 -1.58
N GLN A 270 0.67 6.80 -1.40
CA GLN A 270 1.93 6.04 -1.33
C GLN A 270 2.88 6.21 -2.53
N PHE A 271 2.38 6.62 -3.70
CA PHE A 271 3.25 6.89 -4.86
C PHE A 271 4.03 8.20 -4.71
N GLY A 272 3.55 9.13 -3.87
CA GLY A 272 4.15 10.46 -3.75
C GLY A 272 4.09 11.26 -5.06
N GLY A 273 4.73 12.42 -5.06
CA GLY A 273 4.86 13.25 -6.24
C GLY A 273 3.54 13.74 -6.82
N LYS A 274 3.37 13.56 -8.12
CA LYS A 274 2.17 13.93 -8.89
C LYS A 274 1.64 12.71 -9.66
N PRO A 275 1.06 11.70 -8.98
CA PRO A 275 0.55 10.52 -9.67
C PRO A 275 -0.55 10.90 -10.65
N ASP A 276 -0.50 10.33 -11.85
CA ASP A 276 -1.56 10.49 -12.85
C ASP A 276 -2.79 9.64 -12.43
N CYS A 277 -3.64 10.24 -11.59
CA CYS A 277 -4.81 9.57 -11.02
C CYS A 277 -5.78 9.07 -12.10
N ALA A 278 -5.91 9.78 -13.22
CA ALA A 278 -6.75 9.35 -14.35
C ALA A 278 -6.22 8.06 -15.03
N ASN A 279 -4.95 7.72 -14.78
CA ASN A 279 -4.31 6.49 -15.23
C ASN A 279 -3.84 5.62 -14.05
N CYS A 280 -4.44 5.79 -12.87
CA CYS A 280 -4.10 4.99 -11.69
C CYS A 280 -4.39 3.50 -11.93
N GLY A 281 -3.43 2.66 -11.57
CA GLY A 281 -3.52 1.19 -11.61
C GLY A 281 -3.41 0.54 -10.24
N CYS A 282 -3.43 1.31 -9.15
CA CYS A 282 -3.29 0.80 -7.80
C CYS A 282 -4.48 -0.08 -7.40
N ILE A 283 -4.21 -1.33 -7.02
CA ILE A 283 -5.25 -2.28 -6.60
C ILE A 283 -6.03 -1.79 -5.37
N ALA A 284 -5.37 -1.12 -4.43
CA ALA A 284 -6.05 -0.59 -3.24
C ALA A 284 -7.02 0.54 -3.63
N SER A 285 -6.60 1.45 -4.51
CA SER A 285 -7.47 2.49 -5.07
C SER A 285 -8.64 1.88 -5.85
N ALA A 286 -8.37 0.92 -6.73
CA ALA A 286 -9.39 0.24 -7.53
C ALA A 286 -10.42 -0.51 -6.66
N THR A 287 -9.96 -1.20 -5.62
CA THR A 287 -10.82 -1.91 -4.67
C THR A 287 -11.73 -0.95 -3.90
N LEU A 288 -11.18 0.14 -3.37
CA LEU A 288 -11.96 1.13 -2.61
C LEU A 288 -12.88 1.97 -3.52
N ALA A 289 -12.49 2.22 -4.77
CA ALA A 289 -13.37 2.83 -5.76
C ALA A 289 -14.58 1.95 -6.07
N ALA A 290 -14.38 0.63 -6.18
CA ALA A 290 -15.49 -0.33 -6.32
C ALA A 290 -16.46 -0.29 -5.13
N VAL A 291 -15.92 -0.25 -3.90
CA VAL A 291 -16.70 -0.09 -2.67
C VAL A 291 -17.47 1.24 -2.69
N GLY A 292 -16.83 2.33 -3.08
CA GLY A 292 -17.48 3.64 -3.17
C GLY A 292 -18.62 3.72 -4.18
N ARG A 293 -18.53 2.96 -5.27
CA ARG A 293 -19.62 2.88 -6.28
C ARG A 293 -20.80 2.03 -5.85
N HIS A 294 -20.63 1.24 -4.80
CA HIS A 294 -21.72 0.39 -4.32
C HIS A 294 -22.87 1.24 -3.77
N THR A 295 -24.10 0.81 -4.08
CA THR A 295 -25.34 1.41 -3.55
C THR A 295 -26.00 0.44 -2.59
N LEU A 296 -26.22 0.89 -1.36
CA LEU A 296 -26.91 0.13 -0.32
C LEU A 296 -28.41 0.07 -0.58
N PRO A 297 -29.12 -0.89 0.00
CA PRO A 297 -30.60 -0.87 0.04
C PRO A 297 -31.09 0.51 0.52
N GLY A 298 -32.09 1.07 -0.16
CA GLY A 298 -32.57 2.43 0.08
C GLY A 298 -31.89 3.53 -0.74
N GLY A 299 -31.04 3.16 -1.71
CA GLY A 299 -30.45 4.11 -2.68
C GLY A 299 -29.26 4.92 -2.16
N ILE A 300 -28.72 4.58 -0.99
CA ILE A 300 -27.58 5.29 -0.40
C ILE A 300 -26.29 4.84 -1.09
N ASN A 301 -25.60 5.76 -1.77
CA ASN A 301 -24.30 5.51 -2.37
C ASN A 301 -23.19 5.55 -1.29
N VAL A 302 -22.37 4.49 -1.24
CA VAL A 302 -21.31 4.33 -0.22
C VAL A 302 -20.25 5.42 -0.34
N GLY A 303 -19.89 5.87 -1.55
CA GLY A 303 -18.94 6.95 -1.76
C GLY A 303 -19.41 8.27 -1.12
N LYS A 304 -20.70 8.64 -1.34
CA LYS A 304 -21.28 9.83 -0.69
C LYS A 304 -21.28 9.72 0.83
N LEU A 305 -21.49 8.52 1.36
CA LEU A 305 -21.42 8.27 2.80
C LEU A 305 -19.98 8.44 3.32
N PHE A 306 -18.98 8.00 2.56
CA PHE A 306 -17.58 8.27 2.87
C PHE A 306 -17.29 9.77 2.89
N ASP A 307 -17.70 10.51 1.86
CA ASP A 307 -17.44 11.94 1.76
C ASP A 307 -18.05 12.73 2.93
N ALA A 308 -19.29 12.43 3.29
CA ALA A 308 -19.94 13.01 4.48
C ALA A 308 -19.18 12.68 5.78
N SER A 309 -18.73 11.44 5.92
CA SER A 309 -17.97 10.99 7.10
C SER A 309 -16.60 11.66 7.20
N PHE A 310 -15.90 11.86 6.08
CA PHE A 310 -14.65 12.60 6.03
C PHE A 310 -14.86 14.09 6.40
N ALA A 311 -15.92 14.71 5.92
CA ALA A 311 -16.23 16.10 6.28
C ALA A 311 -16.43 16.27 7.79
N ILE A 312 -17.13 15.31 8.43
CA ILE A 312 -17.30 15.27 9.90
C ILE A 312 -15.94 15.05 10.58
N GLY A 313 -15.21 14.02 10.17
CA GLY A 313 -13.91 13.66 10.76
C GLY A 313 -12.87 14.78 10.67
N ASN A 314 -12.82 15.49 9.55
CA ASN A 314 -11.93 16.64 9.38
C ASN A 314 -12.25 17.78 10.35
N ARG A 315 -13.53 18.05 10.64
CA ARG A 315 -13.94 19.03 11.65
C ARG A 315 -13.51 18.59 13.05
N VAL A 316 -13.73 17.31 13.40
CA VAL A 316 -13.30 16.74 14.69
C VAL A 316 -11.77 16.82 14.84
N LYS A 317 -11.02 16.49 13.78
CA LYS A 317 -9.56 16.63 13.76
C LYS A 317 -9.12 18.07 14.03
N ALA A 318 -9.70 19.04 13.32
CA ALA A 318 -9.38 20.46 13.49
C ALA A 318 -9.66 20.96 14.92
N MET A 319 -10.80 20.57 15.52
CA MET A 319 -11.12 20.88 16.92
C MET A 319 -10.08 20.30 17.89
N ARG A 320 -9.69 19.04 17.72
CA ARG A 320 -8.68 18.38 18.55
C ARG A 320 -7.31 19.08 18.48
N GLU A 321 -6.87 19.47 17.28
CA GLU A 321 -5.60 20.18 17.08
C GLU A 321 -5.61 21.56 17.72
N THR A 322 -6.74 22.27 17.68
CA THR A 322 -6.91 23.58 18.34
C THR A 322 -6.82 23.44 19.86
N ILE A 323 -7.51 22.47 20.45
CA ILE A 323 -7.47 22.19 21.90
C ILE A 323 -6.03 21.83 22.34
N SER A 324 -5.34 20.98 21.58
CA SER A 324 -3.96 20.58 21.89
C SER A 324 -2.99 21.77 21.88
N ARG A 325 -3.14 22.70 20.92
CA ARG A 325 -2.32 23.92 20.87
C ARG A 325 -2.60 24.86 22.04
N GLN A 326 -3.84 25.02 22.44
CA GLN A 326 -4.21 25.85 23.60
C GLN A 326 -3.65 25.29 24.91
N SER A 327 -3.68 23.96 25.07
CA SER A 327 -3.14 23.29 26.26
C SER A 327 -1.61 23.43 26.36
N SER A 328 -0.89 23.40 25.24
CA SER A 328 0.57 23.59 25.23
C SER A 328 0.97 25.05 25.60
N VAL A 329 0.22 26.04 25.13
CA VAL A 329 0.47 27.43 25.46
C VAL A 329 0.24 27.72 26.95
N VAL A 330 -0.79 27.13 27.55
CA VAL A 330 -1.09 27.30 28.99
C VAL A 330 0.00 26.67 29.87
N SER A 331 0.54 25.48 29.46
CA SER A 331 1.62 24.81 30.18
C SER A 331 2.94 25.62 30.16
N ASP A 332 3.27 26.25 29.04
CA ASP A 332 4.46 27.10 28.92
C ASP A 332 4.37 28.38 29.75
N GLN A 333 3.19 28.98 29.83
CA GLN A 333 2.96 30.18 30.67
C GLN A 333 3.02 29.88 32.18
N SER A 334 2.61 28.69 32.59
CA SER A 334 2.68 28.29 34.02
C SER A 334 4.13 27.99 34.48
N GLN A 335 5.05 27.62 33.55
CA GLN A 335 6.47 27.41 33.87
C GLN A 335 7.30 28.70 33.85
N SER A 336 6.85 29.72 33.12
CA SER A 336 7.55 31.02 33.08
C SER A 336 7.17 31.97 34.23
N GLY A 337 6.09 31.70 34.93
CA GLY A 337 5.63 32.50 36.08
C GLY A 337 6.20 32.09 37.46
N SER A 338 7.04 31.05 37.51
CA SER A 338 7.65 30.55 38.76
C SER A 338 9.17 30.76 38.84
N ARG A 339 9.69 31.81 38.22
CA ARG A 339 11.10 32.27 38.41
C ARG A 339 11.18 33.62 39.08
#